data_58be076f8d6310d16646f096a9253007
#
_entry.id   58be076f8d6310d16646f096a9253007
#
_cell.length_a   1.000
_cell.length_b   1.000
_cell.length_c   1.000
_cell.angle_alpha   90.00
_cell.angle_beta   90.00
_cell.angle_gamma   90.00
#
_symmetry.space_group_name_H-M   'P 1'
#
loop_
_entity.id
_entity.type
_entity.pdbx_description
1 polymer ?
#
loop_
_entity_poly.entity_id
_entity_poly.type
_entity_poly.pdbx_seq_one_letter_code
_entity_poly.pdbx_strand_id
1 'polypeptide(L)'
;RVALLEAIRDTGSMTRAAKVVGISYKTAWDRVQGMNNGAGRALVERTAGGVGGGGTVLTPYALELVAALRELEQTHTQMLGRLSKSMAQPGDVLRTLATLGLRTSARNQLAGTVAEVRTGAVNAVLALALPGGADRIHATLTMVSLRELKLKKGVPAVALIKAPSVFIAADDASALSLSVRNALRGTVTRIQTGAVNTEVQARLAGGQTMVAMLSDDSVQRLALRVGLPVRLLFQESSVILGVV
;
A
#
# COMPACT_ATOMS: atom_id res chain seq x y z
N ARG A 1 -10.60 11.50 3.53
CA ARG A 1 -11.11 11.07 4.87
C ARG A 1 -11.40 12.28 5.74
N VAL A 2 -10.47 13.24 5.88
CA VAL A 2 -10.67 14.49 6.65
C VAL A 2 -11.87 15.27 6.12
N ALA A 3 -11.96 15.49 4.81
CA ALA A 3 -13.07 16.19 4.18
C ALA A 3 -14.47 15.64 4.54
N LEU A 4 -14.60 14.32 4.80
CA LEU A 4 -15.87 13.74 5.24
C LEU A 4 -16.19 14.14 6.69
N LEU A 5 -15.21 14.13 7.58
CA LEU A 5 -15.41 14.58 8.97
C LEU A 5 -15.76 16.08 9.01
N GLU A 6 -15.09 16.92 8.22
CA GLU A 6 -15.42 18.33 8.08
C GLU A 6 -16.85 18.53 7.57
N ALA A 7 -17.24 17.81 6.52
CA ALA A 7 -18.58 17.85 6.00
C ALA A 7 -19.64 17.41 7.04
N ILE A 8 -19.32 16.43 7.92
CA ILE A 8 -20.20 16.05 9.03
C ILE A 8 -20.30 17.17 10.05
N ARG A 9 -19.17 17.80 10.42
CA ARG A 9 -19.14 18.96 11.33
C ARG A 9 -20.04 20.08 10.82
N ASP A 10 -19.87 20.43 9.54
CA ASP A 10 -20.50 21.60 8.94
C ASP A 10 -22.00 21.38 8.63
N THR A 11 -22.40 20.14 8.34
CA THR A 11 -23.79 19.81 7.98
C THR A 11 -24.60 19.23 9.12
N GLY A 12 -23.98 18.68 10.17
CA GLY A 12 -24.66 17.98 11.25
C GLY A 12 -25.40 16.71 10.81
N SER A 13 -25.07 16.17 9.62
CA SER A 13 -25.81 15.06 9.02
C SER A 13 -24.93 14.20 8.13
N MET A 14 -24.88 12.91 8.40
CA MET A 14 -24.15 11.93 7.57
C MET A 14 -24.63 11.93 6.11
N THR A 15 -25.95 12.03 5.89
CA THR A 15 -26.53 12.05 4.53
C THR A 15 -26.11 13.28 3.75
N ARG A 16 -26.15 14.47 4.41
CA ARG A 16 -25.72 15.72 3.76
C ARG A 16 -24.22 15.74 3.53
N ALA A 17 -23.43 15.31 4.51
CA ALA A 17 -21.98 15.19 4.39
C ALA A 17 -21.58 14.25 3.23
N ALA A 18 -22.24 13.11 3.07
CA ALA A 18 -22.00 12.18 1.96
C ALA A 18 -22.24 12.87 0.60
N LYS A 19 -23.31 13.66 0.47
CA LYS A 19 -23.59 14.45 -0.75
C LYS A 19 -22.52 15.50 -1.02
N VAL A 20 -22.05 16.22 0.01
CA VAL A 20 -20.99 17.23 -0.12
C VAL A 20 -19.69 16.60 -0.63
N VAL A 21 -19.35 15.42 -0.13
CA VAL A 21 -18.13 14.71 -0.54
C VAL A 21 -18.30 13.87 -1.83
N GLY A 22 -19.53 13.80 -2.38
CA GLY A 22 -19.80 13.09 -3.62
C GLY A 22 -19.78 11.58 -3.50
N ILE A 23 -20.19 11.01 -2.34
CA ILE A 23 -20.23 9.57 -2.07
C ILE A 23 -21.62 9.13 -1.61
N SER A 24 -21.89 7.81 -1.67
CA SER A 24 -23.12 7.26 -1.12
C SER A 24 -23.12 7.31 0.43
N TYR A 25 -24.32 7.33 1.02
CA TYR A 25 -24.47 7.22 2.48
C TYR A 25 -23.76 5.97 3.06
N LYS A 26 -23.92 4.82 2.39
CA LYS A 26 -23.26 3.57 2.79
C LYS A 26 -21.73 3.74 2.79
N THR A 27 -21.17 4.30 1.72
CA THR A 27 -19.72 4.55 1.62
C THR A 27 -19.23 5.52 2.69
N ALA A 28 -20.01 6.56 3.01
CA ALA A 28 -19.66 7.50 4.08
C ALA A 28 -19.63 6.80 5.44
N TRP A 29 -20.63 5.97 5.72
CA TRP A 29 -20.71 5.19 6.94
C TRP A 29 -19.55 4.19 7.08
N ASP A 30 -19.27 3.42 6.03
CA ASP A 30 -18.15 2.46 5.99
C ASP A 30 -16.79 3.16 6.23
N ARG A 31 -16.61 4.35 5.66
CA ARG A 31 -15.41 5.17 5.88
C ARG A 31 -15.29 5.65 7.32
N VAL A 32 -16.39 6.10 7.94
CA VAL A 32 -16.37 6.51 9.35
C VAL A 32 -16.06 5.33 10.25
N GLN A 33 -16.64 4.15 9.99
CA GLN A 33 -16.32 2.93 10.75
C GLN A 33 -14.84 2.55 10.61
N GLY A 34 -14.28 2.61 9.39
CA GLY A 34 -12.85 2.37 9.18
C GLY A 34 -11.97 3.39 9.91
N MET A 35 -12.40 4.64 10.02
CA MET A 35 -11.69 5.66 10.79
C MET A 35 -11.80 5.43 12.30
N ASN A 36 -12.98 5.02 12.81
CA ASN A 36 -13.17 4.66 14.23
C ASN A 36 -12.25 3.50 14.62
N ASN A 37 -12.15 2.47 13.77
CA ASN A 37 -11.26 1.34 14.01
C ASN A 37 -9.79 1.77 14.08
N GLY A 38 -9.38 2.70 13.20
CA GLY A 38 -8.02 3.24 13.20
C GLY A 38 -7.72 4.16 14.38
N ALA A 39 -8.72 4.93 14.85
CA ALA A 39 -8.58 5.86 15.96
C ALA A 39 -8.72 5.18 17.34
N GLY A 40 -9.27 3.95 17.38
CA GLY A 40 -9.58 3.26 18.63
C GLY A 40 -10.67 3.95 19.47
N ARG A 41 -11.34 4.95 18.91
CA ARG A 41 -12.39 5.77 19.55
C ARG A 41 -13.45 6.17 18.55
N ALA A 42 -14.69 6.41 19.02
CA ALA A 42 -15.74 6.95 18.18
C ALA A 42 -15.41 8.40 17.75
N LEU A 43 -15.52 8.66 16.46
CA LEU A 43 -15.32 9.98 15.87
C LEU A 43 -16.64 10.72 15.66
N VAL A 44 -17.75 10.01 15.65
CA VAL A 44 -19.08 10.58 15.47
C VAL A 44 -20.06 10.03 16.52
N GLU A 45 -21.00 10.88 16.90
CA GLU A 45 -22.13 10.54 17.77
C GLU A 45 -23.44 10.81 17.05
N ARG A 46 -24.46 10.01 17.36
CA ARG A 46 -25.83 10.27 16.93
C ARG A 46 -26.51 11.15 17.94
N THR A 47 -27.05 12.28 17.50
CA THR A 47 -27.94 13.09 18.32
C THR A 47 -29.36 12.58 18.21
N ALA A 48 -30.06 12.40 19.35
CA ALA A 48 -31.46 12.03 19.37
C ALA A 48 -32.27 13.10 18.63
N GLY A 49 -33.07 12.65 17.64
CA GLY A 49 -33.87 13.57 16.83
C GLY A 49 -35.19 13.91 17.50
N GLY A 50 -35.52 15.21 17.53
CA GLY A 50 -36.91 15.68 17.61
C GLY A 50 -37.63 15.55 16.26
N VAL A 51 -38.72 16.30 16.04
CA VAL A 51 -39.61 16.28 14.84
C VAL A 51 -38.92 16.39 13.46
N GLY A 52 -37.57 16.49 13.37
CA GLY A 52 -36.78 16.61 12.14
C GLY A 52 -35.75 15.49 11.86
N GLY A 53 -35.73 14.39 12.63
CA GLY A 53 -34.76 13.27 12.46
C GLY A 53 -33.45 13.48 13.21
N GLY A 54 -32.78 12.38 13.61
CA GLY A 54 -31.51 12.41 14.34
C GLY A 54 -30.34 12.96 13.52
N GLY A 55 -29.48 13.75 14.14
CA GLY A 55 -28.26 14.30 13.57
C GLY A 55 -27.05 13.36 13.74
N THR A 56 -25.95 13.74 13.11
CA THR A 56 -24.62 13.13 13.33
C THR A 56 -23.65 14.26 13.59
N VAL A 57 -23.01 14.24 14.75
CA VAL A 57 -22.03 15.25 15.15
C VAL A 57 -20.67 14.61 15.39
N LEU A 58 -19.61 15.40 15.28
CA LEU A 58 -18.26 14.95 15.64
C LEU A 58 -18.11 14.95 17.17
N THR A 59 -17.41 13.95 17.68
CA THR A 59 -16.95 13.95 19.08
C THR A 59 -15.90 15.05 19.30
N PRO A 60 -15.69 15.52 20.55
CA PRO A 60 -14.60 16.47 20.85
C PRO A 60 -13.24 15.99 20.35
N TYR A 61 -12.95 14.69 20.52
CA TYR A 61 -11.74 14.08 20.00
C TYR A 61 -11.64 14.16 18.47
N ALA A 62 -12.73 13.96 17.74
CA ALA A 62 -12.72 14.08 16.28
C ALA A 62 -12.48 15.51 15.80
N LEU A 63 -12.95 16.51 16.55
CA LEU A 63 -12.68 17.92 16.26
C LEU A 63 -11.19 18.24 16.41
N GLU A 64 -10.57 17.80 17.51
CA GLU A 64 -9.13 17.92 17.72
C GLU A 64 -8.33 17.21 16.65
N LEU A 65 -8.73 15.97 16.30
CA LEU A 65 -8.08 15.18 15.25
C LEU A 65 -8.13 15.87 13.88
N VAL A 66 -9.27 16.45 13.51
CA VAL A 66 -9.42 17.19 12.24
C VAL A 66 -8.51 18.42 12.23
N ALA A 67 -8.43 19.16 13.33
CA ALA A 67 -7.55 20.32 13.45
C ALA A 67 -6.07 19.92 13.30
N ALA A 68 -5.63 18.91 14.05
CA ALA A 68 -4.26 18.41 14.00
C ALA A 68 -3.87 17.87 12.60
N LEU A 69 -4.78 17.17 11.93
CA LEU A 69 -4.54 16.68 10.56
C LEU A 69 -4.41 17.82 9.54
N ARG A 70 -5.17 18.91 9.70
CA ARG A 70 -5.03 20.09 8.81
C ARG A 70 -3.71 20.82 9.03
N GLU A 71 -3.31 20.98 10.27
CA GLU A 71 -2.01 21.56 10.60
C GLU A 71 -0.86 20.72 10.02
N LEU A 72 -0.95 19.39 10.16
CA LEU A 72 0.01 18.46 9.57
C LEU A 72 0.05 18.58 8.05
N GLU A 73 -1.10 18.63 7.36
CA GLU A 73 -1.17 18.78 5.90
C GLU A 73 -0.52 20.12 5.44
N GLN A 74 -0.77 21.21 6.16
CA GLN A 74 -0.18 22.51 5.85
C GLN A 74 1.34 22.49 6.05
N THR A 75 1.81 21.99 7.18
CA THR A 75 3.24 21.85 7.49
C THR A 75 3.95 20.97 6.46
N HIS A 76 3.34 19.83 6.12
CA HIS A 76 3.86 18.94 5.09
C HIS A 76 3.97 19.63 3.73
N THR A 77 2.93 20.34 3.30
CA THR A 77 2.93 21.08 2.01
C THR A 77 4.03 22.16 1.99
N GLN A 78 4.20 22.88 3.09
CA GLN A 78 5.27 23.89 3.20
C GLN A 78 6.66 23.26 3.15
N MET A 79 6.87 22.14 3.86
CA MET A 79 8.12 21.40 3.84
C MET A 79 8.44 20.88 2.45
N LEU A 80 7.46 20.28 1.75
CA LEU A 80 7.60 19.84 0.36
C LEU A 80 7.99 20.99 -0.57
N GLY A 81 7.34 22.15 -0.41
CA GLY A 81 7.65 23.36 -1.18
C GLY A 81 9.08 23.88 -0.95
N ARG A 82 9.61 23.75 0.27
CA ARG A 82 11.01 24.09 0.58
C ARG A 82 11.99 23.09 -0.04
N LEU A 83 11.73 21.79 0.13
CA LEU A 83 12.58 20.72 -0.41
C LEU A 83 12.64 20.75 -1.95
N SER A 84 11.50 21.03 -2.62
CA SER A 84 11.46 21.12 -4.09
C SER A 84 12.31 22.26 -4.67
N LYS A 85 12.58 23.31 -3.89
CA LYS A 85 13.44 24.43 -4.30
C LYS A 85 14.92 24.15 -4.09
N SER A 86 15.28 23.24 -3.19
CA SER A 86 16.66 22.98 -2.79
C SER A 86 17.29 21.73 -3.40
N MET A 87 16.51 20.92 -4.12
CA MET A 87 16.96 19.61 -4.62
C MET A 87 16.77 19.47 -6.13
N ALA A 88 17.74 18.85 -6.80
CA ALA A 88 17.67 18.58 -8.25
C ALA A 88 16.58 17.54 -8.62
N GLN A 89 16.24 16.63 -7.70
CA GLN A 89 15.20 15.60 -7.87
C GLN A 89 14.37 15.43 -6.61
N PRO A 90 13.51 16.39 -6.25
CA PRO A 90 12.75 16.37 -5.00
C PRO A 90 11.78 15.18 -4.90
N GLY A 91 11.24 14.71 -6.02
CA GLY A 91 10.31 13.57 -6.05
C GLY A 91 10.93 12.25 -5.59
N ASP A 92 12.20 12.00 -5.84
CA ASP A 92 12.89 10.77 -5.45
C ASP A 92 13.21 10.76 -3.96
N VAL A 93 13.62 11.89 -3.41
CA VAL A 93 13.93 12.02 -1.98
C VAL A 93 12.64 11.87 -1.15
N LEU A 94 11.58 12.52 -1.57
CA LEU A 94 10.28 12.41 -0.90
C LEU A 94 9.76 10.97 -0.91
N ARG A 95 9.90 10.28 -2.03
CA ARG A 95 9.55 8.86 -2.17
C ARG A 95 10.35 8.00 -1.22
N THR A 96 11.65 8.25 -1.12
CA THR A 96 12.55 7.53 -0.20
C THR A 96 12.17 7.79 1.25
N LEU A 97 11.98 9.04 1.66
CA LEU A 97 11.58 9.41 3.03
C LEU A 97 10.24 8.77 3.42
N ALA A 98 9.30 8.79 2.52
CA ALA A 98 7.99 8.20 2.76
C ALA A 98 8.05 6.67 2.90
N THR A 99 8.86 6.00 2.09
CA THR A 99 9.09 4.54 2.20
C THR A 99 9.81 4.20 3.50
N LEU A 100 10.79 5.01 3.93
CA LEU A 100 11.52 4.80 5.19
C LEU A 100 10.61 4.98 6.43
N GLY A 101 9.59 5.84 6.34
CA GLY A 101 8.61 6.05 7.41
C GLY A 101 7.57 4.92 7.55
N LEU A 102 7.44 4.05 6.55
CA LEU A 102 6.41 3.01 6.54
C LEU A 102 6.84 1.80 7.38
N ARG A 103 6.27 1.67 8.59
CA ARG A 103 6.52 0.52 9.48
C ARG A 103 5.43 -0.52 9.30
N THR A 104 5.76 -1.65 8.71
CA THR A 104 4.84 -2.78 8.49
C THR A 104 5.51 -4.11 8.79
N SER A 105 4.72 -5.17 8.94
CA SER A 105 5.22 -6.55 9.05
C SER A 105 5.61 -7.17 7.70
N ALA A 106 5.39 -6.47 6.58
CA ALA A 106 5.84 -6.91 5.27
C ALA A 106 7.34 -6.66 5.11
N ARG A 107 8.10 -7.73 4.93
CA ARG A 107 9.57 -7.66 4.76
C ARG A 107 9.96 -7.08 3.41
N ASN A 108 9.11 -7.24 2.40
CA ASN A 108 9.33 -6.69 1.08
C ASN A 108 8.51 -5.41 0.92
N GLN A 109 9.21 -4.29 0.79
CA GLN A 109 8.65 -2.97 0.55
C GLN A 109 9.38 -2.40 -0.67
N LEU A 110 8.70 -2.43 -1.82
CA LEU A 110 9.29 -2.10 -3.11
C LEU A 110 8.59 -0.86 -3.68
N ALA A 111 9.29 0.26 -3.66
CA ALA A 111 8.83 1.51 -4.25
C ALA A 111 8.90 1.44 -5.78
N GLY A 112 7.90 2.00 -6.43
CA GLY A 112 7.83 2.05 -7.89
C GLY A 112 6.86 3.09 -8.39
N THR A 113 6.63 3.09 -9.69
CA THR A 113 5.68 3.97 -10.36
C THR A 113 4.64 3.12 -11.10
N VAL A 114 3.37 3.46 -10.96
CA VAL A 114 2.30 2.79 -11.69
C VAL A 114 2.51 2.95 -13.20
N ALA A 115 2.78 1.84 -13.88
CA ALA A 115 3.02 1.80 -15.32
C ALA A 115 1.72 1.60 -16.11
N GLU A 116 0.83 0.75 -15.58
CA GLU A 116 -0.42 0.37 -16.23
C GLU A 116 -1.50 0.09 -15.18
N VAL A 117 -2.75 0.38 -15.54
CA VAL A 117 -3.94 0.01 -14.78
C VAL A 117 -4.96 -0.55 -15.76
N ARG A 118 -5.44 -1.76 -15.50
CA ARG A 118 -6.55 -2.40 -16.22
C ARG A 118 -7.72 -2.58 -15.26
N THR A 119 -8.85 -2.01 -15.59
CA THR A 119 -10.06 -2.05 -14.76
C THR A 119 -11.03 -3.10 -15.26
N GLY A 120 -11.58 -3.88 -14.34
CA GLY A 120 -12.74 -4.73 -14.55
C GLY A 120 -13.96 -4.20 -13.79
N ALA A 121 -15.03 -4.97 -13.76
CA ALA A 121 -16.27 -4.56 -13.07
C ALA A 121 -16.09 -4.49 -11.53
N VAL A 122 -15.36 -5.40 -10.93
CA VAL A 122 -15.17 -5.53 -9.48
C VAL A 122 -13.73 -5.23 -9.06
N ASN A 123 -12.76 -5.73 -9.81
CA ASN A 123 -11.33 -5.63 -9.52
C ASN A 123 -10.59 -4.88 -10.63
N ALA A 124 -9.41 -4.39 -10.27
CA ALA A 124 -8.42 -3.84 -11.18
C ALA A 124 -7.11 -4.61 -11.04
N VAL A 125 -6.37 -4.73 -12.13
CA VAL A 125 -4.99 -5.20 -12.14
C VAL A 125 -4.07 -4.03 -12.46
N LEU A 126 -3.04 -3.86 -11.66
CA LEU A 126 -2.08 -2.78 -11.77
C LEU A 126 -0.68 -3.35 -11.99
N ALA A 127 0.10 -2.71 -12.85
CA ALA A 127 1.53 -2.99 -12.99
C ALA A 127 2.34 -1.83 -12.40
N LEU A 128 3.18 -2.12 -11.41
CA LEU A 128 4.12 -1.19 -10.78
C LEU A 128 5.50 -1.42 -11.38
N ALA A 129 6.07 -0.43 -12.06
CA ALA A 129 7.43 -0.48 -12.57
C ALA A 129 8.41 -0.17 -11.45
N LEU A 130 9.41 -1.03 -11.24
CA LEU A 130 10.47 -0.83 -10.26
C LEU A 130 11.61 0.05 -10.85
N PRO A 131 12.35 0.79 -10.02
CA PRO A 131 13.57 1.48 -10.44
C PRO A 131 14.58 0.49 -11.04
N GLY A 132 15.36 0.92 -12.05
CA GLY A 132 16.32 0.06 -12.74
C GLY A 132 15.78 -0.68 -13.96
N GLY A 133 14.49 -0.52 -14.29
CA GLY A 133 13.96 -0.56 -15.64
C GLY A 133 13.19 -1.77 -16.10
N ALA A 134 13.54 -3.00 -15.79
CA ALA A 134 12.91 -4.17 -16.42
C ALA A 134 11.79 -4.79 -15.58
N ASP A 135 11.91 -4.74 -14.26
CA ASP A 135 11.03 -5.48 -13.37
C ASP A 135 9.70 -4.74 -13.13
N ARG A 136 8.61 -5.49 -13.19
CA ARG A 136 7.27 -5.01 -12.86
C ARG A 136 6.62 -5.93 -11.85
N ILE A 137 5.93 -5.33 -10.87
CA ILE A 137 5.08 -6.03 -9.93
C ILE A 137 3.63 -5.85 -10.34
N HIS A 138 2.93 -6.94 -10.55
CA HIS A 138 1.48 -6.95 -10.79
C HIS A 138 0.73 -7.13 -9.49
N ALA A 139 -0.30 -6.32 -9.28
CA ALA A 139 -1.17 -6.37 -8.10
C ALA A 139 -2.63 -6.38 -8.53
N THR A 140 -3.44 -7.18 -7.86
CA THR A 140 -4.90 -7.16 -7.99
C THR A 140 -5.51 -6.45 -6.78
N LEU A 141 -6.37 -5.48 -7.04
CA LEU A 141 -7.04 -4.69 -6.00
C LEU A 141 -8.51 -4.45 -6.37
N THR A 142 -9.33 -4.08 -5.39
CA THR A 142 -10.73 -3.74 -5.64
C THR A 142 -10.83 -2.38 -6.35
N MET A 143 -11.91 -2.17 -7.11
CA MET A 143 -12.21 -0.86 -7.71
C MET A 143 -12.38 0.25 -6.66
N VAL A 144 -12.80 -0.12 -5.44
CA VAL A 144 -12.89 0.82 -4.30
C VAL A 144 -11.49 1.28 -3.90
N SER A 145 -10.56 0.34 -3.67
CA SER A 145 -9.17 0.65 -3.32
C SER A 145 -8.47 1.47 -4.41
N LEU A 146 -8.68 1.13 -5.69
CA LEU A 146 -8.12 1.89 -6.82
C LEU A 146 -8.52 3.37 -6.76
N ARG A 147 -9.81 3.65 -6.51
CA ARG A 147 -10.34 5.01 -6.43
C ARG A 147 -9.87 5.75 -5.18
N GLU A 148 -9.90 5.10 -4.02
CA GLU A 148 -9.48 5.70 -2.75
C GLU A 148 -8.00 6.07 -2.72
N LEU A 149 -7.16 5.21 -3.27
CA LEU A 149 -5.72 5.45 -3.40
C LEU A 149 -5.39 6.32 -4.62
N LYS A 150 -6.39 6.71 -5.43
CA LYS A 150 -6.24 7.52 -6.65
C LYS A 150 -5.14 6.97 -7.58
N LEU A 151 -5.02 5.64 -7.64
CA LEU A 151 -4.00 4.97 -8.44
C LEU A 151 -4.31 5.12 -9.94
N LYS A 152 -3.37 5.71 -10.66
CA LYS A 152 -3.39 5.86 -12.12
C LYS A 152 -1.97 5.83 -12.64
N LYS A 153 -1.78 5.65 -13.94
CA LYS A 153 -0.46 5.68 -14.57
C LYS A 153 0.33 6.92 -14.16
N GLY A 154 1.59 6.73 -13.78
CA GLY A 154 2.51 7.78 -13.33
C GLY A 154 2.47 8.05 -11.82
N VAL A 155 1.52 7.48 -11.06
CA VAL A 155 1.46 7.68 -9.61
C VAL A 155 2.53 6.83 -8.92
N PRO A 156 3.35 7.40 -8.00
CA PRO A 156 4.23 6.64 -7.14
C PRO A 156 3.45 5.77 -6.17
N ALA A 157 3.90 4.53 -5.97
CA ALA A 157 3.30 3.61 -5.02
C ALA A 157 4.35 2.65 -4.44
N VAL A 158 4.01 2.02 -3.33
CA VAL A 158 4.84 1.00 -2.67
C VAL A 158 4.09 -0.32 -2.69
N ALA A 159 4.75 -1.37 -3.18
CA ALA A 159 4.27 -2.74 -3.07
C ALA A 159 4.77 -3.37 -1.78
N LEU A 160 3.86 -3.89 -0.98
CA LEU A 160 4.12 -4.59 0.28
C LEU A 160 3.81 -6.07 0.08
N ILE A 161 4.81 -6.93 0.30
CA ILE A 161 4.66 -8.38 0.13
C ILE A 161 5.25 -9.06 1.36
N LYS A 162 4.50 -9.95 1.99
CA LYS A 162 5.00 -10.77 3.11
C LYS A 162 6.02 -11.79 2.59
N ALA A 163 7.13 -11.98 3.30
CA ALA A 163 8.16 -12.96 2.92
C ALA A 163 7.63 -14.40 2.74
N PRO A 164 6.69 -14.90 3.57
CA PRO A 164 6.08 -16.22 3.36
C PRO A 164 5.24 -16.34 2.07
N SER A 165 4.83 -15.22 1.46
CA SER A 165 4.08 -15.23 0.20
C SER A 165 4.98 -15.28 -1.03
N VAL A 166 6.30 -15.26 -0.84
CA VAL A 166 7.28 -15.34 -1.92
C VAL A 166 7.83 -16.76 -2.01
N PHE A 167 7.63 -17.38 -3.15
CA PHE A 167 8.19 -18.68 -3.50
C PHE A 167 9.48 -18.50 -4.28
N ILE A 168 10.38 -19.47 -4.19
CA ILE A 168 11.62 -19.49 -4.98
C ILE A 168 11.58 -20.68 -5.94
N ALA A 169 11.96 -20.44 -7.19
CA ALA A 169 12.23 -21.47 -8.18
C ALA A 169 13.66 -21.30 -8.75
N ALA A 170 14.24 -22.36 -9.26
CA ALA A 170 15.47 -22.29 -10.02
C ALA A 170 15.26 -21.44 -11.30
N ASP A 171 16.28 -20.71 -11.77
CA ASP A 171 16.12 -19.81 -12.94
C ASP A 171 15.95 -20.59 -14.27
N ASP A 172 16.32 -21.88 -14.31
CA ASP A 172 16.08 -22.79 -15.42
C ASP A 172 14.59 -23.14 -15.64
N ALA A 173 13.71 -22.75 -14.70
CA ALA A 173 12.26 -22.90 -14.81
C ALA A 173 11.63 -22.11 -15.99
N SER A 174 12.41 -21.72 -16.99
CA SER A 174 11.94 -21.04 -18.21
C SER A 174 10.94 -21.87 -19.05
N ALA A 175 10.94 -23.19 -18.87
CA ALA A 175 10.00 -24.11 -19.53
C ALA A 175 8.68 -24.31 -18.75
N LEU A 176 8.55 -23.81 -17.52
CA LEU A 176 7.35 -23.98 -16.72
C LEU A 176 6.33 -22.89 -17.04
N SER A 177 5.17 -23.29 -17.53
CA SER A 177 3.99 -22.40 -17.55
C SER A 177 3.50 -22.19 -16.14
N LEU A 178 3.63 -20.96 -15.62
CA LEU A 178 3.24 -20.62 -14.26
C LEU A 178 1.91 -19.85 -14.26
N SER A 179 1.05 -20.18 -13.32
CA SER A 179 -0.21 -19.42 -13.08
C SER A 179 0.02 -18.08 -12.37
N VAL A 180 1.23 -17.82 -11.89
CA VAL A 180 1.62 -16.56 -11.25
C VAL A 180 2.27 -15.62 -12.27
N ARG A 181 1.82 -14.38 -12.32
CA ARG A 181 2.38 -13.36 -13.22
C ARG A 181 3.66 -12.73 -12.67
N ASN A 182 3.76 -12.61 -11.33
CA ASN A 182 4.97 -12.10 -10.71
C ASN A 182 6.03 -13.18 -10.63
N ALA A 183 7.03 -13.07 -11.50
CA ALA A 183 8.18 -13.97 -11.60
C ALA A 183 9.44 -13.12 -11.84
N LEU A 184 10.00 -12.55 -10.76
CA LEU A 184 11.14 -11.65 -10.81
C LEU A 184 12.44 -12.46 -10.76
N ARG A 185 13.40 -12.10 -11.61
CA ARG A 185 14.74 -12.69 -11.57
C ARG A 185 15.59 -12.02 -10.50
N GLY A 186 16.32 -12.83 -9.74
CA GLY A 186 17.23 -12.34 -8.71
C GLY A 186 18.40 -13.28 -8.49
N THR A 187 19.38 -12.79 -7.76
CA THR A 187 20.52 -13.60 -7.31
C THR A 187 20.51 -13.68 -5.79
N VAL A 188 20.61 -14.87 -5.24
CA VAL A 188 20.65 -15.08 -3.79
C VAL A 188 21.87 -14.37 -3.20
N THR A 189 21.65 -13.49 -2.23
CA THR A 189 22.70 -12.71 -1.56
C THR A 189 22.93 -13.14 -0.11
N ARG A 190 21.91 -13.72 0.53
CA ARG A 190 22.00 -14.16 1.93
C ARG A 190 21.02 -15.31 2.17
N ILE A 191 21.46 -16.27 2.98
CA ILE A 191 20.63 -17.34 3.54
C ILE A 191 20.84 -17.31 5.04
N GLN A 192 19.76 -17.24 5.81
CA GLN A 192 19.80 -17.24 7.26
C GLN A 192 18.84 -18.31 7.77
N THR A 193 19.42 -19.42 8.21
CA THR A 193 18.69 -20.54 8.80
C THR A 193 18.21 -20.16 10.19
N GLY A 194 16.94 -20.40 10.48
CA GLY A 194 16.32 -20.29 11.79
C GLY A 194 15.98 -21.68 12.35
N ALA A 195 15.30 -21.72 13.49
CA ALA A 195 14.93 -23.00 14.11
C ALA A 195 13.79 -23.74 13.37
N VAL A 196 12.99 -23.05 12.57
CA VAL A 196 11.80 -23.59 11.88
C VAL A 196 11.82 -23.27 10.40
N ASN A 197 12.29 -22.09 10.02
CA ASN A 197 12.29 -21.60 8.65
C ASN A 197 13.59 -20.86 8.35
N THR A 198 13.97 -20.90 7.08
CA THR A 198 15.12 -20.16 6.55
C THR A 198 14.66 -18.92 5.78
N GLU A 199 15.24 -17.77 6.13
CA GLU A 199 15.11 -16.52 5.38
C GLU A 199 16.13 -16.51 4.24
N VAL A 200 15.64 -16.32 3.00
CA VAL A 200 16.47 -16.22 1.80
C VAL A 200 16.29 -14.81 1.22
N GLN A 201 17.39 -14.10 1.03
CA GLN A 201 17.42 -12.79 0.40
C GLN A 201 17.99 -12.91 -1.01
N ALA A 202 17.31 -12.31 -1.99
CA ALA A 202 17.78 -12.24 -3.36
C ALA A 202 17.75 -10.80 -3.86
N ARG A 203 18.79 -10.41 -4.60
CA ARG A 203 18.91 -9.09 -5.23
C ARG A 203 18.36 -9.14 -6.65
N LEU A 204 17.43 -8.25 -6.97
CA LEU A 204 16.91 -8.06 -8.32
C LEU A 204 17.88 -7.30 -9.21
N ALA A 205 17.68 -7.33 -10.53
CA ALA A 205 18.52 -6.64 -11.50
C ALA A 205 18.59 -5.12 -11.27
N GLY A 206 17.51 -4.51 -10.81
CA GLY A 206 17.43 -3.10 -10.44
C GLY A 206 18.08 -2.73 -9.09
N GLY A 207 18.73 -3.69 -8.41
CA GLY A 207 19.42 -3.49 -7.13
C GLY A 207 18.56 -3.64 -5.89
N GLN A 208 17.23 -3.77 -6.02
CA GLN A 208 16.33 -4.00 -4.89
C GLN A 208 16.55 -5.40 -4.32
N THR A 209 16.29 -5.56 -3.01
CA THR A 209 16.35 -6.86 -2.34
C THR A 209 14.96 -7.38 -2.04
N MET A 210 14.71 -8.65 -2.35
CA MET A 210 13.51 -9.36 -1.92
C MET A 210 13.87 -10.49 -0.95
N VAL A 211 12.95 -10.72 -0.01
CA VAL A 211 13.07 -11.72 1.05
C VAL A 211 11.97 -12.76 0.88
N ALA A 212 12.35 -14.01 0.88
CA ALA A 212 11.44 -15.16 0.97
C ALA A 212 11.66 -15.90 2.29
N MET A 213 10.60 -16.51 2.81
CA MET A 213 10.66 -17.39 3.99
C MET A 213 10.30 -18.80 3.55
N LEU A 214 11.24 -19.73 3.67
CA LEU A 214 11.12 -21.10 3.17
C LEU A 214 11.32 -22.10 4.32
N SER A 215 10.83 -23.32 4.14
CA SER A 215 11.25 -24.44 4.99
C SER A 215 12.70 -24.83 4.69
N ASP A 216 13.39 -25.38 5.67
CA ASP A 216 14.78 -25.86 5.50
C ASP A 216 14.86 -26.96 4.45
N ASP A 217 13.85 -27.85 4.37
CA ASP A 217 13.73 -28.86 3.32
C ASP A 217 13.68 -28.23 1.92
N SER A 218 12.94 -27.14 1.74
CA SER A 218 12.88 -26.42 0.46
C SER A 218 14.24 -25.84 0.07
N VAL A 219 14.98 -25.30 1.02
CA VAL A 219 16.33 -24.75 0.79
C VAL A 219 17.29 -25.84 0.34
N GLN A 220 17.24 -27.01 0.99
CA GLN A 220 18.06 -28.16 0.64
C GLN A 220 17.68 -28.73 -0.73
N ARG A 221 16.40 -28.98 -0.96
CA ARG A 221 15.89 -29.54 -2.23
C ARG A 221 16.22 -28.65 -3.44
N LEU A 222 16.18 -27.32 -3.27
CA LEU A 222 16.54 -26.36 -4.31
C LEU A 222 18.05 -26.06 -4.35
N ALA A 223 18.85 -26.71 -3.50
CA ALA A 223 20.29 -26.48 -3.35
C ALA A 223 20.66 -24.98 -3.32
N LEU A 224 19.87 -24.19 -2.57
CA LEU A 224 20.04 -22.75 -2.51
C LEU A 224 21.37 -22.39 -1.87
N ARG A 225 22.12 -21.52 -2.54
CA ARG A 225 23.41 -20.97 -2.06
C ARG A 225 23.56 -19.53 -2.50
N VAL A 226 24.37 -18.77 -1.81
CA VAL A 226 24.72 -17.41 -2.20
C VAL A 226 25.32 -17.41 -3.61
N GLY A 227 24.92 -16.47 -4.44
CA GLY A 227 25.30 -16.36 -5.84
C GLY A 227 24.41 -17.16 -6.83
N LEU A 228 23.47 -18.00 -6.34
CA LEU A 228 22.59 -18.77 -7.22
C LEU A 228 21.55 -17.83 -7.87
N PRO A 229 21.40 -17.85 -9.21
CA PRO A 229 20.28 -17.18 -9.87
C PRO A 229 18.97 -17.92 -9.58
N VAL A 230 17.93 -17.17 -9.26
CA VAL A 230 16.60 -17.69 -8.87
C VAL A 230 15.48 -16.84 -9.44
N ARG A 231 14.28 -17.40 -9.45
CA ARG A 231 13.03 -16.68 -9.69
C ARG A 231 12.25 -16.55 -8.40
N LEU A 232 11.81 -15.33 -8.12
CA LEU A 232 10.95 -14.99 -6.97
C LEU A 232 9.53 -14.88 -7.50
N LEU A 233 8.67 -15.78 -7.04
CA LEU A 233 7.32 -16.00 -7.53
C LEU A 233 6.32 -15.60 -6.44
N PHE A 234 5.30 -14.82 -6.79
CA PHE A 234 4.22 -14.47 -5.85
C PHE A 234 2.94 -14.07 -6.58
N GLN A 235 1.80 -14.29 -5.94
CA GLN A 235 0.51 -13.98 -6.54
C GLN A 235 0.24 -12.47 -6.54
N GLU A 236 -0.48 -12.00 -7.55
CA GLU A 236 -0.93 -10.60 -7.67
C GLU A 236 -1.82 -10.18 -6.49
N SER A 237 -2.62 -11.11 -5.97
CA SER A 237 -3.50 -10.91 -4.82
C SER A 237 -2.78 -10.80 -3.48
N SER A 238 -1.52 -11.25 -3.40
CA SER A 238 -0.67 -11.13 -2.20
C SER A 238 0.04 -9.79 -2.09
N VAL A 239 -0.09 -8.94 -3.11
CA VAL A 239 0.53 -7.61 -3.14
C VAL A 239 -0.43 -6.59 -2.56
N ILE A 240 -0.02 -5.93 -1.48
CA ILE A 240 -0.72 -4.77 -0.92
C ILE A 240 -0.06 -3.51 -1.47
N LEU A 241 -0.86 -2.57 -1.95
CA LEU A 241 -0.37 -1.30 -2.46
C LEU A 241 -0.61 -0.19 -1.44
N GLY A 242 0.41 0.63 -1.23
CA GLY A 242 0.35 1.88 -0.49
C GLY A 242 0.71 3.06 -1.38
N VAL A 243 0.10 4.22 -1.14
CA VAL A 243 0.50 5.52 -1.68
C VAL A 243 1.03 6.38 -0.53
N VAL A 244 1.91 7.27 -0.85
CA VAL A 244 2.59 8.14 0.12
C VAL A 244 2.27 9.59 -0.22
#